data_bfaaf4ffc438b9c4710c83ce4cf54711
#
_entry.id   bfaaf4ffc438b9c4710c83ce4cf54711
#
_cell.length_a   1.000
_cell.length_b   1.000
_cell.length_c   1.000
_cell.angle_alpha   90.00
_cell.angle_beta   90.00
_cell.angle_gamma   90.00
#
_symmetry.space_group_name_H-M   'P 1'
#
loop_
_entity.id
_entity.type
_entity.pdbx_description
1 polymer ?
#
loop_
_entity_poly.entity_id
_entity_poly.type
_entity_poly.pdbx_seq_one_letter_code
_entity_poly.pdbx_strand_id
1 'polypeptide(L)'
;NIYSAHLDYHETLENYQNAKKQIYKNQTKDDYLICNYHQRHLIESENLEAKTFYFSTQQEVDGIYIKDGFIVFNGIRIINTKDLVLPGEHNLENILAAVLASIIAGVPVKAIVDSLVTFSGIDHRLQYIGTNRTNKYYNDSKATNTLATQFALNSFDQPIIWLCGGL
;
A
#
# COMPACT_ATOMS: atom_id res chain seq x y z
N ASN A 1 -2.30 2.75 5.92
CA ASN A 1 -1.36 3.88 5.97
C ASN A 1 -2.10 5.21 6.20
N ILE A 2 -1.61 6.02 7.10
CA ILE A 2 -2.13 7.35 7.41
C ILE A 2 -1.00 8.36 7.18
N TYR A 3 -1.16 9.18 6.15
CA TYR A 3 -0.24 10.27 5.82
C TYR A 3 -0.97 11.59 5.91
N SER A 4 -0.24 12.70 6.01
CA SER A 4 -0.84 14.03 6.01
C SER A 4 -1.56 14.30 4.68
N ALA A 5 -2.89 14.36 4.72
CA ALA A 5 -3.73 14.61 3.55
C ALA A 5 -5.06 15.26 3.99
N HIS A 6 -5.73 15.94 3.06
CA HIS A 6 -7.05 16.53 3.28
C HIS A 6 -7.14 17.47 4.50
N LEU A 7 -6.06 18.25 4.76
CA LEU A 7 -6.01 19.18 5.88
C LEU A 7 -6.89 20.42 5.62
N ASP A 8 -7.25 20.70 4.39
CA ASP A 8 -8.26 21.66 3.98
C ASP A 8 -9.66 21.33 4.55
N TYR A 9 -9.95 20.02 4.72
CA TYR A 9 -11.21 19.53 5.30
C TYR A 9 -11.09 19.22 6.80
N HIS A 10 -10.01 18.56 7.20
CA HIS A 10 -9.84 18.08 8.58
C HIS A 10 -9.18 19.10 9.51
N GLU A 11 -8.67 20.22 8.98
CA GLU A 11 -8.00 21.32 9.67
C GLU A 11 -6.66 20.89 10.32
N THR A 12 -6.61 19.75 11.01
CA THR A 12 -5.41 19.22 11.68
C THR A 12 -5.12 17.78 11.31
N LEU A 13 -3.85 17.39 11.43
CA LEU A 13 -3.43 16.00 11.26
C LEU A 13 -4.12 15.08 12.29
N GLU A 14 -4.29 15.55 13.51
CA GLU A 14 -4.96 14.80 14.58
C GLU A 14 -6.42 14.50 14.23
N ASN A 15 -7.17 15.50 13.75
CA ASN A 15 -8.54 15.29 13.29
C ASN A 15 -8.62 14.28 12.16
N TYR A 16 -7.69 14.36 11.20
CA TYR A 16 -7.59 13.39 10.11
C TYR A 16 -7.31 11.98 10.62
N GLN A 17 -6.35 11.83 11.54
CA GLN A 17 -6.03 10.53 12.17
C GLN A 17 -7.24 9.96 12.92
N ASN A 18 -7.92 10.80 13.71
CA ASN A 18 -9.12 10.39 14.46
C ASN A 18 -10.26 9.97 13.53
N ALA A 19 -10.43 10.64 12.40
CA ALA A 19 -11.39 10.22 11.37
C ALA A 19 -11.03 8.84 10.78
N LYS A 20 -9.74 8.58 10.50
CA LYS A 20 -9.29 7.26 10.01
C LYS A 20 -9.42 6.15 11.05
N LYS A 21 -9.21 6.45 12.32
CA LYS A 21 -9.38 5.51 13.43
C LYS A 21 -10.82 5.01 13.58
N GLN A 22 -11.83 5.71 13.03
CA GLN A 22 -13.21 5.22 13.07
C GLN A 22 -13.38 3.85 12.37
N ILE A 23 -12.45 3.42 11.50
CA ILE A 23 -12.51 2.15 10.78
C ILE A 23 -12.56 0.94 11.72
N TYR A 24 -11.93 1.02 12.89
CA TYR A 24 -11.88 -0.07 13.86
C TYR A 24 -12.77 0.13 15.09
N LYS A 25 -13.49 1.24 15.16
CA LYS A 25 -14.30 1.60 16.35
C LYS A 25 -15.35 0.55 16.74
N ASN A 26 -15.90 -0.13 15.76
CA ASN A 26 -16.95 -1.15 15.95
C ASN A 26 -16.43 -2.58 15.78
N GLN A 27 -15.11 -2.76 15.72
CA GLN A 27 -14.51 -4.09 15.63
C GLN A 27 -14.61 -4.82 16.97
N THR A 28 -14.78 -6.14 16.89
CA THR A 28 -14.90 -7.06 18.02
C THR A 28 -13.73 -8.06 17.99
N LYS A 29 -13.67 -8.96 18.94
CA LYS A 29 -12.68 -10.05 19.00
C LYS A 29 -12.71 -11.00 17.78
N ASP A 30 -13.80 -10.99 17.03
CA ASP A 30 -13.97 -11.83 15.83
C ASP A 30 -13.49 -11.12 14.54
N ASP A 31 -13.08 -9.85 14.66
CA ASP A 31 -12.60 -9.03 13.56
C ASP A 31 -11.07 -8.98 13.49
N TYR A 32 -10.56 -8.48 12.37
CA TYR A 32 -9.14 -8.32 12.13
C TYR A 32 -8.81 -6.88 11.76
N LEU A 33 -7.72 -6.36 12.34
CA LEU A 33 -7.15 -5.08 11.98
C LEU A 33 -5.78 -5.28 11.33
N ILE A 34 -5.57 -4.72 10.14
CA ILE A 34 -4.31 -4.79 9.41
C ILE A 34 -3.67 -3.41 9.41
N CYS A 35 -2.47 -3.28 9.98
CA CYS A 35 -1.79 -2.01 10.17
C CYS A 35 -0.37 -2.02 9.62
N ASN A 36 0.08 -0.86 9.13
CA ASN A 36 1.50 -0.65 8.86
C ASN A 36 2.28 -0.61 10.16
N TYR A 37 3.29 -1.47 10.29
CA TYR A 37 4.10 -1.56 11.50
C TYR A 37 4.81 -0.25 11.86
N HIS A 38 5.23 0.53 10.86
CA HIS A 38 5.86 1.83 11.09
C HIS A 38 4.92 2.86 11.70
N GLN A 39 3.62 2.63 11.57
CA GLN A 39 2.57 3.51 12.12
C GLN A 39 1.86 2.88 13.32
N ARG A 40 2.39 1.81 13.93
CA ARG A 40 1.79 1.13 15.07
C ARG A 40 1.55 2.06 16.27
N HIS A 41 2.41 3.07 16.45
CA HIS A 41 2.25 4.09 17.50
C HIS A 41 0.89 4.82 17.45
N LEU A 42 0.23 4.84 16.29
CA LEU A 42 -1.11 5.46 16.17
C LEU A 42 -2.21 4.64 16.83
N ILE A 43 -1.96 3.35 17.12
CA ILE A 43 -2.95 2.43 17.66
C ILE A 43 -2.49 1.75 18.98
N GLU A 44 -1.22 1.88 19.37
CA GLU A 44 -0.66 1.21 20.55
C GLU A 44 -1.36 1.61 21.87
N SER A 45 -1.91 2.81 21.95
CA SER A 45 -2.66 3.31 23.12
C SER A 45 -4.15 2.97 23.09
N GLU A 46 -4.62 2.37 22.00
CA GLU A 46 -6.04 2.06 21.83
C GLU A 46 -6.36 0.70 22.44
N ASN A 47 -7.52 0.59 23.07
CA ASN A 47 -8.03 -0.70 23.57
C ASN A 47 -8.73 -1.44 22.44
N LEU A 48 -7.94 -2.11 21.58
CA LEU A 48 -8.45 -2.84 20.42
C LEU A 48 -8.90 -4.24 20.83
N GLU A 49 -10.15 -4.60 20.53
CA GLU A 49 -10.66 -5.96 20.70
C GLU A 49 -10.26 -6.86 19.54
N ALA A 50 -10.15 -6.28 18.32
CA ALA A 50 -9.82 -7.00 17.10
C ALA A 50 -8.38 -7.56 17.13
N LYS A 51 -8.20 -8.73 16.53
CA LYS A 51 -6.87 -9.30 16.35
C LYS A 51 -6.08 -8.46 15.34
N THR A 52 -4.98 -7.85 15.80
CA THR A 52 -4.16 -6.97 14.97
C THR A 52 -3.03 -7.74 14.32
N PHE A 53 -2.88 -7.56 13.01
CA PHE A 53 -1.75 -8.01 12.22
C PHE A 53 -1.03 -6.83 11.58
N TYR A 54 0.26 -6.99 11.39
CA TYR A 54 1.08 -5.94 10.81
C TYR A 54 1.61 -6.32 9.43
N PHE A 55 1.89 -5.29 8.63
CA PHE A 55 2.73 -5.43 7.45
C PHE A 55 3.93 -4.50 7.52
N SER A 56 5.05 -4.95 6.94
CA SER A 56 6.29 -4.14 6.87
C SER A 56 7.10 -4.49 5.63
N THR A 57 7.64 -3.47 4.97
CA THR A 57 8.62 -3.62 3.90
C THR A 57 10.06 -3.67 4.40
N GLN A 58 10.32 -3.36 5.69
CA GLN A 58 11.65 -3.11 6.22
C GLN A 58 12.09 -4.12 7.27
N GLN A 59 11.17 -4.78 7.96
CA GLN A 59 11.50 -5.72 9.03
C GLN A 59 10.47 -6.83 9.19
N GLU A 60 10.88 -7.90 9.86
CA GLU A 60 10.02 -9.00 10.26
C GLU A 60 9.02 -8.57 11.33
N VAL A 61 7.75 -8.94 11.16
CA VAL A 61 6.63 -8.55 12.04
C VAL A 61 5.67 -9.73 12.25
N ASP A 62 4.82 -9.64 13.27
CA ASP A 62 3.66 -10.53 13.39
C ASP A 62 2.63 -10.17 12.30
N GLY A 63 2.74 -10.87 11.17
CA GLY A 63 1.97 -10.61 9.98
C GLY A 63 2.75 -10.89 8.71
N ILE A 64 2.76 -9.94 7.77
CA ILE A 64 3.40 -10.09 6.47
C ILE A 64 4.54 -9.08 6.29
N TYR A 65 5.65 -9.52 5.72
CA TYR A 65 6.84 -8.69 5.56
C TYR A 65 7.68 -9.10 4.35
N ILE A 66 8.69 -8.29 4.03
CA ILE A 66 9.69 -8.61 2.99
C ILE A 66 10.97 -9.09 3.65
N LYS A 67 11.47 -10.26 3.19
CA LYS A 67 12.76 -10.83 3.59
C LYS A 67 13.46 -11.47 2.40
N ASP A 68 14.72 -11.12 2.17
CA ASP A 68 15.55 -11.62 1.06
C ASP A 68 14.87 -11.45 -0.32
N GLY A 69 14.12 -10.37 -0.51
CA GLY A 69 13.37 -10.10 -1.75
C GLY A 69 12.08 -10.92 -1.91
N PHE A 70 11.63 -11.63 -0.88
CA PHE A 70 10.36 -12.37 -0.89
C PHE A 70 9.34 -11.74 0.04
N ILE A 71 8.08 -11.76 -0.37
CA ILE A 71 6.94 -11.58 0.52
C ILE A 71 6.81 -12.84 1.37
N VAL A 72 6.82 -12.67 2.70
CA VAL A 72 6.81 -13.76 3.68
C VAL A 72 5.64 -13.58 4.65
N PHE A 73 4.91 -14.66 4.90
CA PHE A 73 3.88 -14.74 5.93
C PHE A 73 4.07 -16.03 6.74
N ASN A 74 4.12 -15.91 8.07
CA ASN A 74 4.37 -17.06 8.98
C ASN A 74 5.60 -17.89 8.59
N GLY A 75 6.69 -17.25 8.17
CA GLY A 75 7.91 -17.90 7.73
C GLY A 75 7.85 -18.55 6.34
N ILE A 76 6.69 -18.52 5.67
CA ILE A 76 6.50 -19.11 4.34
C ILE A 76 6.70 -18.03 3.28
N ARG A 77 7.58 -18.28 2.31
CA ARG A 77 7.77 -17.43 1.13
C ARG A 77 6.57 -17.57 0.19
N ILE A 78 5.92 -16.46 -0.14
CA ILE A 78 4.74 -16.41 -1.01
C ILE A 78 5.15 -16.15 -2.46
N ILE A 79 5.89 -15.06 -2.71
CA ILE A 79 6.30 -14.61 -4.04
C ILE A 79 7.57 -13.76 -3.93
N ASN A 80 8.41 -13.78 -4.97
CA ASN A 80 9.54 -12.86 -5.09
C ASN A 80 9.03 -11.49 -5.51
N THR A 81 9.51 -10.41 -4.90
CA THR A 81 9.12 -9.03 -5.24
C THR A 81 9.48 -8.64 -6.67
N LYS A 82 10.46 -9.31 -7.29
CA LYS A 82 10.85 -9.10 -8.70
C LYS A 82 9.82 -9.60 -9.69
N ASP A 83 8.92 -10.51 -9.26
CA ASP A 83 7.87 -11.08 -10.10
C ASP A 83 6.59 -10.23 -10.08
N LEU A 84 6.58 -9.15 -9.27
CA LEU A 84 5.47 -8.21 -9.19
C LEU A 84 5.48 -7.27 -10.39
N VAL A 85 4.31 -7.06 -10.98
CA VAL A 85 4.14 -6.18 -12.15
C VAL A 85 4.07 -4.70 -11.76
N LEU A 86 3.53 -4.40 -10.57
CA LEU A 86 3.35 -3.01 -10.13
C LEU A 86 4.68 -2.37 -9.70
N PRO A 87 5.07 -1.24 -10.29
CA PRO A 87 6.27 -0.49 -9.91
C PRO A 87 6.06 0.31 -8.61
N GLY A 88 7.17 0.62 -7.93
CA GLY A 88 7.24 1.57 -6.82
C GLY A 88 7.10 0.94 -5.42
N GLU A 89 7.90 1.42 -4.47
CA GLU A 89 7.91 0.94 -3.09
C GLU A 89 6.56 1.10 -2.37
N HIS A 90 5.83 2.19 -2.64
CA HIS A 90 4.50 2.40 -2.08
C HIS A 90 3.49 1.32 -2.49
N ASN A 91 3.69 0.71 -3.67
CA ASN A 91 2.87 -0.41 -4.09
C ASN A 91 3.21 -1.69 -3.32
N LEU A 92 4.44 -1.87 -2.85
CA LEU A 92 4.79 -3.00 -1.98
C LEU A 92 4.00 -2.96 -0.67
N GLU A 93 3.84 -1.80 -0.03
CA GLU A 93 2.99 -1.66 1.16
C GLU A 93 1.53 -2.01 0.86
N ASN A 94 0.99 -1.52 -0.26
CA ASN A 94 -0.37 -1.84 -0.69
C ASN A 94 -0.54 -3.34 -0.97
N ILE A 95 0.43 -3.96 -1.64
CA ILE A 95 0.45 -5.40 -1.93
C ILE A 95 0.50 -6.20 -0.63
N LEU A 96 1.38 -5.87 0.31
CA LEU A 96 1.45 -6.57 1.60
C LEU A 96 0.11 -6.51 2.33
N ALA A 97 -0.52 -5.34 2.42
CA ALA A 97 -1.82 -5.19 3.05
C ALA A 97 -2.91 -6.02 2.35
N ALA A 98 -2.94 -6.00 1.02
CA ALA A 98 -3.91 -6.76 0.22
C ALA A 98 -3.70 -8.28 0.34
N VAL A 99 -2.45 -8.75 0.26
CA VAL A 99 -2.10 -10.18 0.43
C VAL A 99 -2.51 -10.66 1.81
N LEU A 100 -2.17 -9.90 2.86
CA LEU A 100 -2.53 -10.27 4.22
C LEU A 100 -4.04 -10.33 4.42
N ALA A 101 -4.78 -9.34 3.91
CA ALA A 101 -6.24 -9.35 3.95
C ALA A 101 -6.83 -10.56 3.21
N SER A 102 -6.29 -10.91 2.05
CA SER A 102 -6.72 -12.06 1.27
C SER A 102 -6.45 -13.38 1.98
N ILE A 103 -5.29 -13.52 2.63
CA ILE A 103 -4.95 -14.72 3.41
C ILE A 103 -5.91 -14.86 4.60
N ILE A 104 -6.17 -13.78 5.34
CA ILE A 104 -7.11 -13.77 6.48
C ILE A 104 -8.52 -14.13 6.00
N ALA A 105 -8.92 -13.67 4.83
CA ALA A 105 -10.19 -14.02 4.21
C ALA A 105 -10.27 -15.46 3.65
N GLY A 106 -9.18 -16.26 3.77
CA GLY A 106 -9.15 -17.65 3.33
C GLY A 106 -8.92 -17.84 1.83
N VAL A 107 -8.44 -16.83 1.11
CA VAL A 107 -8.12 -16.97 -0.31
C VAL A 107 -6.90 -17.87 -0.47
N PRO A 108 -6.94 -18.89 -1.36
CA PRO A 108 -5.79 -19.76 -1.60
C PRO A 108 -4.56 -18.96 -2.08
N VAL A 109 -3.39 -19.25 -1.52
CA VAL A 109 -2.13 -18.54 -1.85
C VAL A 109 -1.84 -18.58 -3.36
N LYS A 110 -2.16 -19.69 -4.03
CA LYS A 110 -2.01 -19.78 -5.49
C LYS A 110 -2.79 -18.70 -6.22
N ALA A 111 -4.07 -18.48 -5.86
CA ALA A 111 -4.91 -17.46 -6.49
C ALA A 111 -4.38 -16.03 -6.22
N ILE A 112 -3.83 -15.80 -5.02
CA ILE A 112 -3.16 -14.54 -4.68
C ILE A 112 -1.96 -14.32 -5.59
N VAL A 113 -1.07 -15.31 -5.72
CA VAL A 113 0.12 -15.22 -6.59
C VAL A 113 -0.27 -15.02 -8.04
N ASP A 114 -1.21 -15.80 -8.58
CA ASP A 114 -1.69 -15.67 -9.96
C ASP A 114 -2.23 -14.24 -10.24
N SER A 115 -2.88 -13.62 -9.25
CA SER A 115 -3.34 -12.23 -9.35
C SER A 115 -2.18 -11.23 -9.34
N LEU A 116 -1.19 -11.41 -8.46
CA LEU A 116 -0.06 -10.47 -8.30
C LEU A 116 0.84 -10.40 -9.54
N VAL A 117 1.02 -11.50 -10.27
CA VAL A 117 1.85 -11.54 -11.48
C VAL A 117 1.13 -11.03 -12.72
N THR A 118 -0.17 -10.76 -12.64
CA THR A 118 -0.97 -10.28 -13.77
C THR A 118 -1.58 -8.90 -13.55
N PHE A 119 -1.70 -8.45 -12.30
CA PHE A 119 -2.34 -7.19 -11.96
C PHE A 119 -1.44 -5.99 -12.31
N SER A 120 -1.80 -5.29 -13.38
CA SER A 120 -1.05 -4.15 -13.91
C SER A 120 -1.37 -2.81 -13.26
N GLY A 121 -2.22 -2.78 -12.24
CA GLY A 121 -2.61 -1.57 -11.52
C GLY A 121 -4.04 -1.11 -11.80
N ILE A 122 -4.34 0.10 -11.34
CA ILE A 122 -5.65 0.74 -11.49
C ILE A 122 -5.50 1.88 -12.48
N ASP A 123 -6.50 2.08 -13.32
CA ASP A 123 -6.55 3.19 -14.27
C ASP A 123 -6.27 4.53 -13.59
N HIS A 124 -5.45 5.35 -14.23
CA HIS A 124 -5.04 6.67 -13.78
C HIS A 124 -4.13 6.70 -12.54
N ARG A 125 -3.56 5.56 -12.11
CA ARG A 125 -2.56 5.48 -11.05
C ARG A 125 -1.28 4.83 -11.59
N LEU A 126 -0.28 5.64 -11.92
CA LEU A 126 0.96 5.23 -12.61
C LEU A 126 0.66 4.27 -13.78
N GLN A 127 -0.48 4.47 -14.42
CA GLN A 127 -0.96 3.63 -15.51
C GLN A 127 -0.04 3.79 -16.72
N TYR A 128 0.59 2.70 -17.15
CA TYR A 128 1.32 2.69 -18.38
C TYR A 128 0.36 2.83 -19.58
N ILE A 129 0.55 3.86 -20.40
CA ILE A 129 -0.31 4.17 -21.55
C ILE A 129 0.29 3.62 -22.86
N GLY A 130 1.61 3.62 -22.97
CA GLY A 130 2.27 3.15 -24.16
C GLY A 130 3.68 3.71 -24.33
N THR A 131 4.32 3.33 -25.43
CA THR A 131 5.65 3.80 -25.83
C THR A 131 5.57 4.46 -27.20
N ASN A 132 6.19 5.64 -27.33
CA ASN A 132 6.46 6.27 -28.62
C ASN A 132 7.98 6.46 -28.76
N ARG A 133 8.56 5.82 -29.79
CA ARG A 133 10.02 5.69 -29.95
C ARG A 133 10.66 5.04 -28.73
N THR A 134 11.43 5.80 -27.94
CA THR A 134 12.09 5.34 -26.70
C THR A 134 11.38 5.79 -25.43
N ASN A 135 10.39 6.68 -25.53
CA ASN A 135 9.74 7.29 -24.39
C ASN A 135 8.51 6.48 -23.96
N LYS A 136 8.44 6.15 -22.69
CA LYS A 136 7.29 5.52 -22.07
C LYS A 136 6.37 6.60 -21.47
N TYR A 137 5.07 6.43 -21.64
CA TYR A 137 4.04 7.35 -21.16
C TYR A 137 3.25 6.71 -20.04
N TYR A 138 3.03 7.47 -18.98
CA TYR A 138 2.25 7.05 -17.83
C TYR A 138 1.20 8.10 -17.49
N ASN A 139 0.01 7.65 -17.09
CA ASN A 139 -1.05 8.49 -16.58
C ASN A 139 -1.15 8.30 -15.07
N ASP A 140 -0.99 9.38 -14.32
CA ASP A 140 -1.12 9.41 -12.86
C ASP A 140 -2.04 10.54 -12.40
N SER A 141 -3.13 10.76 -13.11
CA SER A 141 -4.11 11.81 -12.79
C SER A 141 -4.82 11.61 -11.44
N LYS A 142 -4.66 10.45 -10.80
CA LYS A 142 -5.08 10.22 -9.42
C LYS A 142 -4.13 10.76 -8.35
N ALA A 143 -2.92 11.18 -8.71
CA ALA A 143 -1.99 11.86 -7.80
C ALA A 143 -2.44 13.32 -7.59
N THR A 144 -3.44 13.53 -6.75
CA THR A 144 -4.06 14.83 -6.51
C THR A 144 -3.46 15.60 -5.32
N ASN A 145 -2.36 15.12 -4.76
CA ASN A 145 -1.64 15.79 -3.69
C ASN A 145 -0.13 15.63 -3.84
N THR A 146 0.63 16.48 -3.16
CA THR A 146 2.09 16.56 -3.26
C THR A 146 2.77 15.24 -2.93
N LEU A 147 2.30 14.53 -1.89
CA LEU A 147 2.90 13.27 -1.46
C LEU A 147 2.70 12.16 -2.51
N ALA A 148 1.49 12.05 -3.08
CA ALA A 148 1.23 11.09 -4.14
C ALA A 148 2.10 11.36 -5.38
N THR A 149 2.23 12.63 -5.77
CA THR A 149 3.12 13.04 -6.87
C THR A 149 4.57 12.70 -6.57
N GLN A 150 5.06 12.95 -5.37
CA GLN A 150 6.42 12.61 -4.96
C GLN A 150 6.68 11.10 -5.07
N PHE A 151 5.75 10.27 -4.61
CA PHE A 151 5.86 8.82 -4.77
C PHE A 151 5.87 8.39 -6.23
N ALA A 152 5.05 9.02 -7.07
CA ALA A 152 5.01 8.74 -8.50
C ALA A 152 6.35 9.06 -9.17
N LEU A 153 6.91 10.24 -8.91
CA LEU A 153 8.19 10.66 -9.47
C LEU A 153 9.35 9.76 -9.00
N ASN A 154 9.34 9.33 -7.74
CA ASN A 154 10.36 8.44 -7.18
C ASN A 154 10.22 6.96 -7.65
N SER A 155 9.17 6.64 -8.40
CA SER A 155 8.97 5.27 -8.91
C SER A 155 9.80 4.94 -10.15
N PHE A 156 10.58 5.88 -10.66
CA PHE A 156 11.36 5.73 -11.87
C PHE A 156 12.83 6.11 -11.65
N ASP A 157 13.75 5.26 -12.09
CA ASP A 157 15.19 5.50 -12.07
C ASP A 157 15.68 6.30 -13.29
N GLN A 158 14.82 6.53 -14.28
CA GLN A 158 15.14 7.23 -15.52
C GLN A 158 14.71 8.70 -15.45
N PRO A 159 15.33 9.59 -16.25
CA PRO A 159 14.87 10.97 -16.37
C PRO A 159 13.39 11.05 -16.76
N ILE A 160 12.67 11.95 -16.10
CA ILE A 160 11.22 12.12 -16.26
C ILE A 160 10.92 13.48 -16.88
N ILE A 161 10.00 13.50 -17.85
CA ILE A 161 9.31 14.72 -18.28
C ILE A 161 7.94 14.72 -17.59
N TRP A 162 7.78 15.61 -16.63
CA TRP A 162 6.55 15.71 -15.85
C TRP A 162 5.61 16.77 -16.42
N LEU A 163 4.41 16.35 -16.79
CA LEU A 163 3.30 17.23 -17.18
C LEU A 163 2.34 17.32 -16.00
N CYS A 164 2.18 18.49 -15.44
CA CYS A 164 1.28 18.74 -14.32
C CYS A 164 0.41 19.97 -14.55
N GLY A 165 -0.73 19.99 -13.89
CA GLY A 165 -1.66 21.09 -13.94
C GLY A 165 -3.04 20.63 -13.47
N GLY A 166 -3.92 21.59 -13.31
CA GLY A 166 -5.29 21.41 -12.83
C GLY A 166 -5.63 22.48 -11.76
N LEU A 167 -6.89 22.74 -11.56
CA LEU A 167 -7.43 23.61 -10.50
C LEU A 167 -7.97 22.73 -9.38
#